data_ac7a39658cd672bdb0f0c3af2e96e701
#
_entry.id   ac7a39658cd672bdb0f0c3af2e96e701
#
_cell.length_a   1.000
_cell.length_b   1.000
_cell.length_c   1.000
_cell.angle_alpha   90.00
_cell.angle_beta   90.00
_cell.angle_gamma   90.00
#
_symmetry.space_group_name_H-M   'P 1'
#
loop_
_entity.id
_entity.type
_entity.pdbx_description
1 polymer ?
#
loop_
_entity_poly.entity_id
_entity_poly.type
_entity_poly.pdbx_seq_one_letter_code
_entity_poly.pdbx_strand_id
1 'polypeptide(L)'
;AELYGQVKAGRNLPEYLSAKAREFMQAVAPAQMAGLKKRCDDLNIFILTPDSADYPQRLRDLPDLPLVLYGTGNPACLNGRRYVGMVGTRRPTKYGLSACRDLSLTMAERGVVIVSGLAEGLDGAGHRAAVEAGQQTVAFLGTAINKTFPAVNVTLRTELEALGGAVLSEYPPDYTGKMTGTFLARNRLIAGLSEALCVAEARTRSGTLNTVSHAEEYGRPVFAVPGSIYSPTSEGTNELLRTGRARALCTADDVLDTLHIAPGGTELVQEGVMLDELTPNARTVLASWSASSASSASSGPSCRLFWAAPW
;
A
#
# COMPACT_ATOMS: atom_id res chain seq x y z
N ALA A 1 10.21 -22.65 -8.00
CA ALA A 1 10.82 -23.94 -8.38
C ALA A 1 10.29 -24.42 -9.73
N GLU A 2 9.00 -24.42 -9.95
CA GLU A 2 8.37 -24.90 -11.19
C GLU A 2 8.78 -24.07 -12.42
N LEU A 3 8.66 -22.74 -12.35
CA LEU A 3 9.08 -21.84 -13.42
C LEU A 3 10.57 -22.01 -13.79
N TYR A 4 11.43 -22.17 -12.80
CA TYR A 4 12.84 -22.45 -13.02
C TYR A 4 13.05 -23.79 -13.75
N GLY A 5 12.30 -24.83 -13.37
CA GLY A 5 12.30 -26.12 -14.06
C GLY A 5 11.86 -26.00 -15.51
N GLN A 6 10.81 -25.22 -15.79
CA GLN A 6 10.33 -24.96 -17.15
C GLN A 6 11.36 -24.21 -18.00
N VAL A 7 12.03 -23.18 -17.43
CA VAL A 7 13.12 -22.44 -18.13
C VAL A 7 14.27 -23.39 -18.47
N LYS A 8 14.69 -24.24 -17.54
CA LYS A 8 15.77 -25.24 -17.78
C LYS A 8 15.38 -26.30 -18.81
N ALA A 9 14.10 -26.64 -18.90
CA ALA A 9 13.59 -27.62 -19.87
C ALA A 9 13.29 -27.00 -21.25
N GLY A 10 13.49 -25.70 -21.46
CA GLY A 10 13.23 -25.01 -22.72
C GLY A 10 11.75 -24.99 -23.10
N ARG A 11 10.82 -25.14 -22.14
CA ARG A 11 9.38 -25.15 -22.39
C ARG A 11 8.83 -23.74 -22.62
N ASN A 12 7.61 -23.63 -23.15
CA ASN A 12 6.91 -22.36 -23.30
C ASN A 12 6.85 -21.61 -21.97
N LEU A 13 7.46 -20.43 -21.95
CA LEU A 13 7.59 -19.60 -20.77
C LEU A 13 6.53 -18.49 -20.81
N PRO A 14 6.05 -18.05 -19.63
CA PRO A 14 5.14 -16.92 -19.55
C PRO A 14 5.68 -15.69 -20.29
N GLU A 15 4.79 -14.98 -21.00
CA GLU A 15 5.17 -13.81 -21.84
C GLU A 15 5.80 -12.67 -21.00
N TYR A 16 5.49 -12.57 -19.71
CA TYR A 16 6.06 -11.57 -18.83
C TYR A 16 7.56 -11.74 -18.54
N LEU A 17 8.16 -12.88 -18.92
CA LEU A 17 9.61 -13.09 -18.75
C LEU A 17 10.40 -12.47 -19.89
N SER A 18 11.17 -11.42 -19.58
CA SER A 18 12.12 -10.84 -20.53
C SER A 18 13.20 -11.84 -20.97
N ALA A 19 13.76 -11.65 -22.17
CA ALA A 19 14.89 -12.46 -22.66
C ALA A 19 16.05 -12.50 -21.65
N LYS A 20 16.37 -11.36 -21.04
CA LYS A 20 17.43 -11.24 -20.02
C LYS A 20 17.11 -12.04 -18.75
N ALA A 21 15.85 -12.06 -18.33
CA ALA A 21 15.42 -12.85 -17.18
C ALA A 21 15.54 -14.36 -17.47
N ARG A 22 15.20 -14.79 -18.68
CA ARG A 22 15.34 -16.19 -19.14
C ARG A 22 16.81 -16.63 -19.15
N GLU A 23 17.69 -15.81 -19.71
CA GLU A 23 19.14 -16.04 -19.77
C GLU A 23 19.72 -16.16 -18.35
N PHE A 24 19.37 -15.23 -17.46
CA PHE A 24 19.79 -15.27 -16.06
C PHE A 24 19.33 -16.56 -15.36
N MET A 25 18.07 -16.95 -15.53
CA MET A 25 17.54 -18.18 -14.94
C MET A 25 18.22 -19.43 -15.48
N GLN A 26 18.63 -19.44 -16.76
CA GLN A 26 19.41 -20.54 -17.35
C GLN A 26 20.83 -20.62 -16.76
N ALA A 27 21.44 -19.48 -16.44
CA ALA A 27 22.79 -19.41 -15.89
C ALA A 27 22.86 -19.85 -14.41
N VAL A 28 21.77 -19.66 -13.63
CA VAL A 28 21.74 -19.97 -12.19
C VAL A 28 21.77 -21.49 -11.95
N ALA A 29 22.69 -21.97 -11.11
CA ALA A 29 22.77 -23.39 -10.73
C ALA A 29 21.67 -23.78 -9.72
N PRO A 30 21.10 -24.98 -9.78
CA PRO A 30 20.11 -25.46 -8.81
C PRO A 30 20.59 -25.37 -7.35
N ALA A 31 21.88 -25.63 -7.10
CA ALA A 31 22.48 -25.54 -5.78
C ALA A 31 22.42 -24.10 -5.20
N GLN A 32 22.54 -23.07 -6.04
CA GLN A 32 22.42 -21.68 -5.62
C GLN A 32 20.98 -21.34 -5.20
N MET A 33 19.98 -21.86 -5.93
CA MET A 33 18.57 -21.69 -5.56
C MET A 33 18.24 -22.41 -4.25
N ALA A 34 18.74 -23.63 -4.06
CA ALA A 34 18.57 -24.37 -2.81
C ALA A 34 19.24 -23.66 -1.62
N GLY A 35 20.44 -23.11 -1.83
CA GLY A 35 21.16 -22.33 -0.83
C GLY A 35 20.40 -21.05 -0.43
N LEU A 36 19.86 -20.32 -1.41
CA LEU A 36 19.04 -19.13 -1.15
C LEU A 36 17.77 -19.49 -0.38
N LYS A 37 17.06 -20.55 -0.81
CA LYS A 37 15.86 -21.01 -0.10
C LYS A 37 16.20 -21.36 1.35
N LYS A 38 17.23 -22.18 1.58
CA LYS A 38 17.68 -22.53 2.95
C LYS A 38 17.99 -21.26 3.77
N ARG A 39 18.68 -20.28 3.18
CA ARG A 39 19.00 -19.03 3.85
C ARG A 39 17.74 -18.22 4.22
N CYS A 40 16.73 -18.22 3.37
CA CYS A 40 15.43 -17.62 3.69
C CYS A 40 14.73 -18.36 4.83
N ASP A 41 14.72 -19.70 4.78
CA ASP A 41 14.11 -20.53 5.83
C ASP A 41 14.82 -20.30 7.19
N ASP A 42 16.16 -20.25 7.23
CA ASP A 42 16.97 -19.99 8.42
C ASP A 42 16.69 -18.59 9.05
N LEU A 43 16.24 -17.62 8.24
CA LEU A 43 15.96 -16.25 8.66
C LEU A 43 14.44 -15.95 8.80
N ASN A 44 13.57 -16.96 8.71
CA ASN A 44 12.12 -16.82 8.69
C ASN A 44 11.64 -15.82 7.62
N ILE A 45 12.25 -15.83 6.44
CA ILE A 45 11.88 -15.02 5.29
C ILE A 45 10.97 -15.84 4.39
N PHE A 46 9.74 -15.37 4.17
CA PHE A 46 8.86 -15.96 3.16
C PHE A 46 9.19 -15.41 1.77
N ILE A 47 8.88 -16.20 0.74
CA ILE A 47 9.12 -15.85 -0.66
C ILE A 47 7.77 -15.89 -1.38
N LEU A 48 7.38 -14.78 -2.00
CA LEU A 48 6.16 -14.67 -2.80
C LEU A 48 6.52 -14.48 -4.28
N THR A 49 5.81 -15.20 -5.12
CA THR A 49 5.82 -15.03 -6.58
C THR A 49 4.38 -14.74 -7.03
N PRO A 50 4.15 -14.24 -8.25
CA PRO A 50 2.78 -13.99 -8.74
C PRO A 50 1.83 -15.19 -8.64
N ASP A 51 2.36 -16.41 -8.60
CA ASP A 51 1.56 -17.65 -8.45
C ASP A 51 1.26 -17.99 -6.97
N SER A 52 1.88 -17.30 -6.00
CA SER A 52 1.65 -17.54 -4.56
C SER A 52 0.27 -17.03 -4.15
N ALA A 53 -0.44 -17.78 -3.29
CA ALA A 53 -1.77 -17.39 -2.79
C ALA A 53 -1.73 -16.04 -2.05
N ASP A 54 -0.71 -15.82 -1.23
CA ASP A 54 -0.52 -14.59 -0.45
C ASP A 54 0.13 -13.46 -1.23
N TYR A 55 0.43 -13.63 -2.53
CA TYR A 55 1.00 -12.54 -3.32
C TYR A 55 0.01 -11.38 -3.40
N PRO A 56 0.45 -10.13 -3.15
CA PRO A 56 -0.44 -8.96 -3.15
C PRO A 56 -1.16 -8.80 -4.49
N GLN A 57 -2.48 -8.98 -4.51
CA GLN A 57 -3.26 -8.90 -5.75
C GLN A 57 -3.05 -7.58 -6.48
N ARG A 58 -2.98 -6.47 -5.74
CA ARG A 58 -2.81 -5.13 -6.31
C ARG A 58 -1.48 -4.93 -7.06
N LEU A 59 -0.49 -5.78 -6.81
CA LEU A 59 0.80 -5.76 -7.53
C LEU A 59 0.78 -6.64 -8.78
N ARG A 60 -0.21 -7.54 -8.97
CA ARG A 60 -0.29 -8.42 -10.16
C ARG A 60 -0.59 -7.66 -11.45
N ASP A 61 -1.38 -6.58 -11.33
CA ASP A 61 -1.83 -5.81 -12.48
C ASP A 61 -0.87 -4.69 -12.87
N LEU A 62 0.27 -4.58 -12.17
CA LEU A 62 1.27 -3.58 -12.50
C LEU A 62 2.03 -3.95 -13.79
N PRO A 63 2.33 -2.98 -14.67
CA PRO A 63 3.09 -3.23 -15.89
C PRO A 63 4.50 -3.75 -15.62
N ASP A 64 5.05 -3.42 -14.46
CA ASP A 64 6.36 -3.81 -13.97
C ASP A 64 6.27 -4.61 -12.66
N LEU A 65 5.32 -5.59 -12.62
CA LEU A 65 5.07 -6.41 -11.43
C LEU A 65 6.36 -7.04 -10.87
N PRO A 66 6.54 -7.09 -9.54
CA PRO A 66 7.67 -7.77 -8.93
C PRO A 66 7.56 -9.29 -9.09
N LEU A 67 8.52 -9.92 -9.77
CA LEU A 67 8.51 -11.38 -10.00
C LEU A 67 8.79 -12.17 -8.73
N VAL A 68 9.51 -11.59 -7.78
CA VAL A 68 9.81 -12.20 -6.48
C VAL A 68 9.78 -11.12 -5.41
N LEU A 69 9.08 -11.41 -4.34
CA LEU A 69 9.11 -10.61 -3.11
C LEU A 69 9.60 -11.49 -1.96
N TYR A 70 10.64 -11.04 -1.31
CA TYR A 70 11.11 -11.58 -0.04
C TYR A 70 10.44 -10.81 1.09
N GLY A 71 9.95 -11.49 2.12
CA GLY A 71 9.24 -10.81 3.19
C GLY A 71 9.47 -11.40 4.57
N THR A 72 9.26 -10.57 5.58
CA THR A 72 9.20 -10.95 7.01
C THR A 72 7.90 -10.41 7.62
N GLY A 73 7.49 -10.93 8.77
CA GLY A 73 6.20 -10.61 9.38
C GLY A 73 5.07 -11.51 8.87
N ASN A 74 3.88 -10.98 8.69
CA ASN A 74 2.69 -11.77 8.35
C ASN A 74 2.22 -11.51 6.90
N PRO A 75 2.33 -12.47 5.97
CA PRO A 75 1.87 -12.29 4.59
C PRO A 75 0.35 -12.11 4.47
N ALA A 76 -0.46 -12.56 5.43
CA ALA A 76 -1.90 -12.41 5.39
C ALA A 76 -2.37 -10.94 5.39
N CYS A 77 -1.53 -9.99 5.86
CA CYS A 77 -1.86 -8.57 5.82
C CYS A 77 -1.74 -7.92 4.43
N LEU A 78 -1.31 -8.68 3.42
CA LEU A 78 -1.05 -8.18 2.06
C LEU A 78 -2.27 -8.20 1.14
N ASN A 79 -3.36 -8.81 1.58
CA ASN A 79 -4.63 -8.91 0.83
C ASN A 79 -5.83 -8.68 1.76
N GLY A 80 -7.00 -8.36 1.17
CA GLY A 80 -8.24 -8.22 1.93
C GLY A 80 -8.31 -6.99 2.84
N ARG A 81 -7.47 -5.97 2.63
CA ARG A 81 -7.43 -4.74 3.42
C ARG A 81 -7.47 -3.52 2.51
N ARG A 82 -7.67 -2.34 3.11
CA ARG A 82 -7.57 -1.04 2.45
C ARG A 82 -6.16 -0.48 2.68
N TYR A 83 -5.50 -0.05 1.63
CA TYR A 83 -4.08 0.33 1.66
C TYR A 83 -3.91 1.78 1.24
N VAL A 84 -3.25 2.58 2.06
CA VAL A 84 -2.92 3.97 1.74
C VAL A 84 -1.42 4.20 1.88
N GLY A 85 -0.80 4.69 0.82
CA GLY A 85 0.60 5.08 0.83
C GLY A 85 0.79 6.39 1.57
N MET A 86 1.71 6.44 2.55
CA MET A 86 2.11 7.67 3.23
C MET A 86 3.59 7.90 2.98
N VAL A 87 3.94 8.96 2.26
CA VAL A 87 5.32 9.22 1.85
C VAL A 87 5.69 10.68 2.07
N GLY A 88 7.00 10.95 2.09
CA GLY A 88 7.46 12.33 2.18
C GLY A 88 8.96 12.46 2.37
N THR A 89 9.37 13.67 2.78
CA THR A 89 10.78 14.00 2.98
C THR A 89 11.42 13.22 4.13
N ARG A 90 12.69 12.89 3.97
CA ARG A 90 13.51 12.30 5.05
C ARG A 90 13.90 13.30 6.15
N ARG A 91 13.73 14.59 5.90
CA ARG A 91 14.03 15.68 6.84
C ARG A 91 12.81 16.59 6.97
N PRO A 92 11.76 16.11 7.64
CA PRO A 92 10.52 16.85 7.80
C PRO A 92 10.65 18.01 8.79
N THR A 93 9.75 18.96 8.67
CA THR A 93 9.49 19.96 9.70
C THR A 93 8.66 19.34 10.84
N LYS A 94 8.53 20.07 11.95
CA LYS A 94 7.59 19.67 13.03
C LYS A 94 6.16 19.60 12.53
N TYR A 95 5.77 20.54 11.65
CA TYR A 95 4.45 20.54 11.01
C TYR A 95 4.21 19.27 10.19
N GLY A 96 5.15 18.92 9.29
CA GLY A 96 5.05 17.73 8.47
C GLY A 96 5.01 16.44 9.29
N LEU A 97 5.76 16.36 10.40
CA LEU A 97 5.72 15.22 11.33
C LEU A 97 4.36 15.11 12.00
N SER A 98 3.81 16.22 12.55
CA SER A 98 2.49 16.22 13.20
C SER A 98 1.39 15.85 12.19
N ALA A 99 1.36 16.49 11.02
CA ALA A 99 0.37 16.20 9.99
C ALA A 99 0.43 14.73 9.53
N CYS A 100 1.63 14.21 9.25
CA CYS A 100 1.81 12.81 8.86
C CYS A 100 1.32 11.85 9.95
N ARG A 101 1.70 12.11 11.21
CA ARG A 101 1.30 11.27 12.35
C ARG A 101 -0.22 11.28 12.53
N ASP A 102 -0.83 12.46 12.63
CA ASP A 102 -2.27 12.57 12.93
C ASP A 102 -3.13 11.97 11.82
N LEU A 103 -2.79 12.24 10.55
CA LEU A 103 -3.46 11.65 9.39
C LEU A 103 -3.30 10.13 9.34
N SER A 104 -2.09 9.62 9.55
CA SER A 104 -1.83 8.18 9.52
C SER A 104 -2.48 7.45 10.68
N LEU A 105 -2.48 8.05 11.89
CA LEU A 105 -3.13 7.51 13.08
C LEU A 105 -4.64 7.35 12.84
N THR A 106 -5.30 8.44 12.42
CA THR A 106 -6.74 8.42 12.13
C THR A 106 -7.11 7.41 11.05
N MET A 107 -6.34 7.32 9.96
CA MET A 107 -6.56 6.31 8.92
C MET A 107 -6.37 4.89 9.45
N ALA A 108 -5.32 4.65 10.25
CA ALA A 108 -5.06 3.34 10.85
C ALA A 108 -6.17 2.92 11.83
N GLU A 109 -6.66 3.83 12.68
CA GLU A 109 -7.82 3.59 13.57
C GLU A 109 -9.10 3.21 12.81
N ARG A 110 -9.20 3.62 11.53
CA ARG A 110 -10.28 3.22 10.62
C ARG A 110 -9.99 1.94 9.83
N GLY A 111 -8.96 1.16 10.24
CA GLY A 111 -8.60 -0.13 9.63
C GLY A 111 -7.83 -0.03 8.32
N VAL A 112 -7.34 1.16 7.96
CA VAL A 112 -6.47 1.33 6.79
C VAL A 112 -5.06 0.89 7.11
N VAL A 113 -4.49 0.05 6.25
CA VAL A 113 -3.08 -0.35 6.31
C VAL A 113 -2.21 0.75 5.69
N ILE A 114 -1.36 1.35 6.49
CA ILE A 114 -0.39 2.34 6.01
C ILE A 114 0.73 1.62 5.25
N VAL A 115 1.02 2.08 4.04
CA VAL A 115 2.09 1.54 3.19
C VAL A 115 3.17 2.59 3.02
N SER A 116 4.43 2.25 3.31
CA SER A 116 5.53 3.18 3.11
C SER A 116 6.87 2.46 2.93
N GLY A 117 7.97 3.20 3.03
CA GLY A 117 9.31 2.71 2.71
C GLY A 117 10.23 2.44 3.88
N LEU A 118 9.76 2.58 5.11
CA LEU A 118 10.56 2.47 6.34
C LEU A 118 11.81 3.40 6.33
N ALA A 119 11.78 4.46 5.53
CA ALA A 119 12.85 5.45 5.48
C ALA A 119 12.80 6.37 6.71
N GLU A 120 13.87 7.14 6.91
CA GLU A 120 13.89 8.22 7.90
C GLU A 120 12.84 9.28 7.56
N GLY A 121 12.34 9.99 8.57
CA GLY A 121 11.36 11.07 8.40
C GLY A 121 9.93 10.58 8.27
N LEU A 122 9.23 11.01 7.24
CA LEU A 122 7.79 10.83 7.13
C LEU A 122 7.36 9.38 6.88
N ASP A 123 8.16 8.58 6.18
CA ASP A 123 7.90 7.15 6.04
C ASP A 123 7.85 6.46 7.41
N GLY A 124 8.88 6.69 8.24
CA GLY A 124 8.95 6.17 9.61
C GLY A 124 7.84 6.72 10.51
N ALA A 125 7.46 7.99 10.34
CA ALA A 125 6.38 8.61 11.11
C ALA A 125 5.02 7.97 10.81
N GLY A 126 4.72 7.71 9.53
CA GLY A 126 3.49 7.02 9.12
C GLY A 126 3.38 5.60 9.68
N HIS A 127 4.47 4.81 9.59
CA HIS A 127 4.50 3.48 10.20
C HIS A 127 4.33 3.52 11.72
N ARG A 128 5.00 4.47 12.40
CA ARG A 128 4.91 4.63 13.84
C ARG A 128 3.49 4.96 14.28
N ALA A 129 2.78 5.83 13.56
CA ALA A 129 1.39 6.14 13.83
C ALA A 129 0.47 4.91 13.71
N ALA A 130 0.69 4.06 12.71
CA ALA A 130 -0.06 2.80 12.59
C ALA A 130 0.24 1.84 13.76
N VAL A 131 1.51 1.74 14.20
CA VAL A 131 1.91 0.95 15.37
C VAL A 131 1.29 1.51 16.65
N GLU A 132 1.27 2.83 16.85
CA GLU A 132 0.60 3.50 17.97
C GLU A 132 -0.92 3.19 18.00
N ALA A 133 -1.56 3.09 16.83
CA ALA A 133 -2.95 2.67 16.71
C ALA A 133 -3.17 1.16 16.98
N GLY A 134 -2.10 0.39 17.20
CA GLY A 134 -2.18 -1.07 17.32
C GLY A 134 -2.55 -1.76 15.98
N GLN A 135 -2.32 -1.13 14.85
CA GLN A 135 -2.74 -1.57 13.53
C GLN A 135 -1.58 -2.06 12.67
N GLN A 136 -1.92 -2.92 11.72
CA GLN A 136 -0.97 -3.45 10.74
C GLN A 136 -0.48 -2.34 9.80
N THR A 137 0.78 -2.48 9.36
CA THR A 137 1.37 -1.61 8.34
C THR A 137 2.32 -2.42 7.46
N VAL A 138 2.50 -2.02 6.21
CA VAL A 138 3.34 -2.72 5.24
C VAL A 138 4.48 -1.81 4.79
N ALA A 139 5.70 -2.30 4.95
CA ALA A 139 6.90 -1.58 4.53
C ALA A 139 7.56 -2.27 3.33
N PHE A 140 7.92 -1.50 2.31
CA PHE A 140 8.82 -1.96 1.26
C PHE A 140 10.24 -1.46 1.51
N LEU A 141 11.25 -2.28 1.27
CA LEU A 141 12.66 -1.91 1.40
C LEU A 141 13.33 -1.77 0.03
N GLY A 142 14.25 -0.81 -0.08
CA GLY A 142 15.19 -0.73 -1.21
C GLY A 142 16.52 -1.43 -0.93
N THR A 143 16.61 -2.24 0.13
CA THR A 143 17.80 -2.97 0.57
C THR A 143 17.51 -4.47 0.60
N ALA A 144 18.54 -5.30 0.85
CA ALA A 144 18.33 -6.70 1.19
C ALA A 144 17.28 -6.84 2.29
N ILE A 145 16.41 -7.84 2.19
CA ILE A 145 15.29 -8.03 3.12
C ILE A 145 15.72 -8.16 4.59
N ASN A 146 16.88 -8.71 4.85
CA ASN A 146 17.45 -8.86 6.19
C ASN A 146 18.24 -7.63 6.68
N LYS A 147 18.20 -6.50 5.94
CA LYS A 147 18.87 -5.24 6.32
C LYS A 147 17.86 -4.11 6.45
N THR A 148 17.71 -3.60 7.67
CA THR A 148 16.91 -2.38 7.91
C THR A 148 17.78 -1.14 7.67
N PHE A 149 17.32 -0.27 6.78
CA PHE A 149 17.96 1.01 6.53
C PHE A 149 16.90 2.13 6.48
N PRO A 150 17.08 3.20 7.28
CA PRO A 150 18.18 3.44 8.22
C PRO A 150 18.09 2.59 9.50
N ALA A 151 19.21 2.40 10.19
CA ALA A 151 19.27 1.59 11.41
C ALA A 151 18.40 2.12 12.55
N VAL A 152 18.06 3.40 12.57
CA VAL A 152 17.17 4.02 13.58
C VAL A 152 15.76 3.43 13.55
N ASN A 153 15.34 2.81 12.45
CA ASN A 153 14.02 2.20 12.29
C ASN A 153 14.02 0.66 12.54
N VAL A 154 15.09 0.10 13.11
CA VAL A 154 15.14 -1.34 13.45
C VAL A 154 14.06 -1.71 14.48
N THR A 155 13.93 -0.93 15.56
CA THR A 155 12.89 -1.15 16.58
C THR A 155 11.49 -1.05 15.96
N LEU A 156 11.23 -0.02 15.16
CA LEU A 156 9.96 0.16 14.48
C LEU A 156 9.63 -1.03 13.55
N ARG A 157 10.63 -1.58 12.85
CA ARG A 157 10.45 -2.81 12.07
C ARG A 157 9.97 -3.97 12.93
N THR A 158 10.63 -4.21 14.07
CA THR A 158 10.24 -5.28 14.99
C THR A 158 8.81 -5.09 15.54
N GLU A 159 8.46 -3.86 15.89
CA GLU A 159 7.12 -3.50 16.39
C GLU A 159 6.02 -3.74 15.34
N LEU A 160 6.24 -3.30 14.10
CA LEU A 160 5.26 -3.51 13.02
C LEU A 160 5.08 -5.00 12.68
N GLU A 161 6.18 -5.80 12.66
CA GLU A 161 6.11 -7.25 12.45
C GLU A 161 5.37 -7.94 13.59
N ALA A 162 5.58 -7.52 14.84
CA ALA A 162 4.90 -8.06 16.02
C ALA A 162 3.37 -7.81 16.01
N LEU A 163 2.92 -6.71 15.39
CA LEU A 163 1.50 -6.39 15.19
C LEU A 163 0.90 -7.09 13.95
N GLY A 164 1.64 -8.02 13.34
CA GLY A 164 1.17 -8.76 12.17
C GLY A 164 1.25 -7.97 10.86
N GLY A 165 2.02 -6.91 10.82
CA GLY A 165 2.42 -6.23 9.59
C GLY A 165 3.47 -7.01 8.82
N ALA A 166 3.87 -6.51 7.65
CA ALA A 166 4.89 -7.15 6.80
C ALA A 166 5.93 -6.16 6.30
N VAL A 167 7.16 -6.67 6.16
CA VAL A 167 8.25 -5.97 5.50
C VAL A 167 8.66 -6.75 4.26
N LEU A 168 8.71 -6.08 3.11
CA LEU A 168 8.93 -6.70 1.82
C LEU A 168 10.13 -6.08 1.09
N SER A 169 10.80 -6.87 0.26
CA SER A 169 11.85 -6.41 -0.62
C SER A 169 11.94 -7.28 -1.88
N GLU A 170 12.33 -6.70 -3.01
CA GLU A 170 12.74 -7.47 -4.21
C GLU A 170 14.17 -8.02 -4.10
N TYR A 171 14.91 -7.62 -3.05
CA TYR A 171 16.31 -7.99 -2.87
C TYR A 171 16.44 -9.13 -1.84
N PRO A 172 17.06 -10.27 -2.22
CA PRO A 172 17.21 -11.42 -1.34
C PRO A 172 18.02 -11.07 -0.08
N PRO A 173 18.01 -11.96 0.96
CA PRO A 173 18.90 -11.78 2.09
C PRO A 173 20.36 -11.70 1.64
N ASP A 174 21.15 -10.92 2.35
CA ASP A 174 22.57 -10.70 2.13
C ASP A 174 22.94 -10.12 0.74
N TYR A 175 21.97 -9.54 0.02
CA TYR A 175 22.23 -8.85 -1.24
C TYR A 175 23.30 -7.75 -1.08
N THR A 176 24.35 -7.82 -1.90
CA THR A 176 25.50 -6.91 -1.88
C THR A 176 25.65 -6.09 -3.18
N GLY A 177 24.66 -6.19 -4.08
CA GLY A 177 24.68 -5.46 -5.33
C GLY A 177 24.59 -3.94 -5.16
N LYS A 178 24.72 -3.23 -6.29
CA LYS A 178 24.68 -1.75 -6.28
C LYS A 178 23.34 -1.27 -5.75
N MET A 179 23.39 -0.41 -4.71
CA MET A 179 22.23 0.23 -4.11
C MET A 179 21.76 1.49 -4.86
N THR A 180 22.50 1.89 -5.91
CA THR A 180 22.13 3.06 -6.70
C THR A 180 20.84 2.81 -7.47
N GLY A 181 19.82 3.61 -7.19
CA GLY A 181 18.50 3.49 -7.82
C GLY A 181 17.53 2.51 -7.17
N THR A 182 17.98 1.60 -6.28
CA THR A 182 17.09 0.60 -5.64
C THR A 182 15.95 1.24 -4.82
N PHE A 183 16.22 2.35 -4.16
CA PHE A 183 15.21 3.10 -3.43
C PHE A 183 14.15 3.74 -4.33
N LEU A 184 14.55 4.21 -5.52
CA LEU A 184 13.63 4.75 -6.51
C LEU A 184 12.82 3.62 -7.17
N ALA A 185 13.47 2.50 -7.51
CA ALA A 185 12.79 1.33 -8.06
C ALA A 185 11.75 0.76 -7.10
N ARG A 186 12.06 0.72 -5.79
CA ARG A 186 11.15 0.26 -4.74
C ARG A 186 9.88 1.12 -4.66
N ASN A 187 9.96 2.43 -4.92
CA ASN A 187 8.84 3.36 -4.74
C ASN A 187 7.59 2.96 -5.54
N ARG A 188 7.76 2.29 -6.68
CA ARG A 188 6.63 1.76 -7.46
C ARG A 188 5.79 0.74 -6.68
N LEU A 189 6.43 -0.02 -5.77
CA LEU A 189 5.73 -1.02 -4.96
C LEU A 189 4.86 -0.35 -3.88
N ILE A 190 5.32 0.77 -3.32
CA ILE A 190 4.51 1.58 -2.39
C ILE A 190 3.26 2.09 -3.12
N ALA A 191 3.44 2.74 -4.27
CA ALA A 191 2.32 3.25 -5.07
C ALA A 191 1.41 2.12 -5.57
N GLY A 192 1.99 1.00 -6.00
CA GLY A 192 1.27 -0.14 -6.56
C GLY A 192 0.36 -0.86 -5.56
N LEU A 193 0.85 -1.08 -4.33
CA LEU A 193 0.03 -1.69 -3.29
C LEU A 193 -1.08 -0.75 -2.81
N SER A 194 -0.84 0.56 -2.84
CA SER A 194 -1.74 1.58 -2.32
C SER A 194 -2.96 1.82 -3.22
N GLU A 195 -4.08 2.18 -2.61
CA GLU A 195 -5.31 2.64 -3.27
C GLU A 195 -5.30 4.15 -3.49
N ALA A 196 -4.62 4.86 -2.59
CA ALA A 196 -4.34 6.29 -2.68
C ALA A 196 -2.94 6.56 -2.15
N LEU A 197 -2.32 7.64 -2.60
CA LEU A 197 -1.02 8.10 -2.13
C LEU A 197 -1.13 9.45 -1.44
N CYS A 198 -0.66 9.53 -0.20
CA CYS A 198 -0.59 10.73 0.62
C CYS A 198 0.85 11.25 0.69
N VAL A 199 1.05 12.53 0.43
CA VAL A 199 2.34 13.21 0.49
C VAL A 199 2.27 14.29 1.57
N ALA A 200 2.96 14.10 2.71
CA ALA A 200 2.89 15.06 3.81
C ALA A 200 3.81 16.26 3.60
N GLU A 201 5.05 16.06 3.17
CA GLU A 201 5.97 17.12 2.74
C GLU A 201 6.90 16.60 1.64
N ALA A 202 7.20 17.42 0.65
CA ALA A 202 8.17 17.12 -0.41
C ALA A 202 8.80 18.41 -0.96
N ARG A 203 10.09 18.36 -1.27
CA ARG A 203 10.76 19.39 -2.08
C ARG A 203 10.47 19.15 -3.57
N THR A 204 10.61 20.17 -4.41
CA THR A 204 10.39 20.09 -5.86
C THR A 204 11.28 19.06 -6.58
N ARG A 205 12.45 18.73 -6.04
CA ARG A 205 13.36 17.71 -6.57
C ARG A 205 13.62 16.64 -5.51
N SER A 206 12.60 15.85 -5.18
CA SER A 206 12.73 14.79 -4.17
C SER A 206 12.37 13.43 -4.74
N GLY A 207 12.95 12.38 -4.15
CA GLY A 207 12.57 10.99 -4.47
C GLY A 207 11.10 10.67 -4.18
N THR A 208 10.43 11.46 -3.32
CA THR A 208 9.01 11.36 -3.05
C THR A 208 8.17 11.58 -4.31
N LEU A 209 8.56 12.53 -5.18
CA LEU A 209 7.84 12.80 -6.42
C LEU A 209 7.95 11.65 -7.44
N ASN A 210 8.97 10.80 -7.34
CA ASN A 210 9.02 9.56 -8.12
C ASN A 210 7.89 8.59 -7.69
N THR A 211 7.57 8.50 -6.38
CA THR A 211 6.42 7.71 -5.92
C THR A 211 5.10 8.29 -6.43
N VAL A 212 4.98 9.62 -6.48
CA VAL A 212 3.81 10.31 -7.06
C VAL A 212 3.65 9.93 -8.54
N SER A 213 4.73 9.98 -9.32
CA SER A 213 4.67 9.61 -10.75
C SER A 213 4.20 8.17 -10.96
N HIS A 214 4.64 7.23 -10.13
CA HIS A 214 4.13 5.85 -10.19
C HIS A 214 2.65 5.76 -9.77
N ALA A 215 2.22 6.52 -8.75
CA ALA A 215 0.80 6.55 -8.37
C ALA A 215 -0.08 7.06 -9.52
N GLU A 216 0.35 8.12 -10.22
CA GLU A 216 -0.34 8.65 -11.39
C GLU A 216 -0.38 7.63 -12.55
N GLU A 217 0.74 6.96 -12.83
CA GLU A 217 0.83 5.92 -13.85
C GLU A 217 -0.13 4.74 -13.56
N TYR A 218 -0.30 4.39 -12.30
CA TYR A 218 -1.20 3.31 -11.86
C TYR A 218 -2.64 3.78 -11.61
N GLY A 219 -2.97 5.05 -11.93
CA GLY A 219 -4.30 5.62 -11.74
C GLY A 219 -4.72 5.75 -10.27
N ARG A 220 -3.75 5.86 -9.34
CA ARG A 220 -4.02 6.04 -7.91
C ARG A 220 -4.22 7.53 -7.60
N PRO A 221 -5.30 7.94 -6.93
CA PRO A 221 -5.46 9.32 -6.50
C PRO A 221 -4.33 9.74 -5.56
N VAL A 222 -3.82 10.94 -5.78
CA VAL A 222 -2.75 11.53 -4.99
C VAL A 222 -3.34 12.64 -4.13
N PHE A 223 -2.92 12.68 -2.86
CA PHE A 223 -3.28 13.70 -1.88
C PHE A 223 -2.01 14.35 -1.36
N ALA A 224 -2.03 15.65 -1.16
CA ALA A 224 -0.88 16.41 -0.68
C ALA A 224 -1.29 17.36 0.45
N VAL A 225 -0.53 17.34 1.54
CA VAL A 225 -0.75 18.27 2.65
C VAL A 225 -0.32 19.67 2.21
N PRO A 226 -1.21 20.68 2.27
CA PRO A 226 -0.84 22.07 2.01
C PRO A 226 0.18 22.54 3.06
N GLY A 227 1.12 23.38 2.64
CA GLY A 227 2.11 23.92 3.57
C GLY A 227 2.45 25.36 3.28
N SER A 228 3.31 25.93 4.11
CA SER A 228 3.75 27.31 3.95
C SER A 228 4.47 27.51 2.62
N ILE A 229 4.09 28.55 1.89
CA ILE A 229 4.76 28.95 0.63
C ILE A 229 6.23 29.38 0.84
N TYR A 230 6.61 29.63 2.09
CA TYR A 230 7.98 29.99 2.47
C TYR A 230 8.81 28.77 2.92
N SER A 231 8.19 27.58 3.01
CA SER A 231 8.88 26.35 3.43
C SER A 231 9.39 25.57 2.23
N PRO A 232 10.70 25.35 2.10
CA PRO A 232 11.23 24.53 1.01
C PRO A 232 10.74 23.08 1.01
N THR A 233 10.31 22.57 2.16
CA THR A 233 9.74 21.21 2.28
C THR A 233 8.30 21.11 1.81
N SER A 234 7.62 22.25 1.63
CA SER A 234 6.25 22.32 1.13
C SER A 234 6.17 22.70 -0.36
N GLU A 235 7.29 23.06 -0.99
CA GLU A 235 7.30 23.47 -2.41
C GLU A 235 6.73 22.38 -3.31
N GLY A 236 7.13 21.12 -3.11
CA GLY A 236 6.68 20.00 -3.93
C GLY A 236 5.20 19.67 -3.72
N THR A 237 4.72 19.65 -2.47
CA THR A 237 3.29 19.42 -2.18
C THR A 237 2.42 20.55 -2.70
N ASN A 238 2.81 21.82 -2.49
CA ASN A 238 2.10 22.97 -3.03
C ASN A 238 2.10 22.98 -4.58
N GLU A 239 3.17 22.56 -5.22
CA GLU A 239 3.23 22.41 -6.68
C GLU A 239 2.27 21.34 -7.19
N LEU A 240 2.18 20.18 -6.52
CA LEU A 240 1.21 19.13 -6.86
C LEU A 240 -0.24 19.66 -6.76
N LEU A 241 -0.54 20.42 -5.71
CA LEU A 241 -1.86 21.06 -5.53
C LEU A 241 -2.12 22.10 -6.61
N ARG A 242 -1.19 23.02 -6.85
CA ARG A 242 -1.30 24.08 -7.84
C ARG A 242 -1.53 23.57 -9.26
N THR A 243 -0.92 22.44 -9.60
CA THR A 243 -1.01 21.82 -10.93
C THR A 243 -2.16 20.83 -11.09
N GLY A 244 -2.96 20.62 -10.03
CA GLY A 244 -4.07 19.65 -10.04
C GLY A 244 -3.63 18.18 -10.06
N ARG A 245 -2.36 17.89 -9.81
CA ARG A 245 -1.81 16.53 -9.73
C ARG A 245 -2.14 15.85 -8.40
N ALA A 246 -2.47 16.62 -7.37
CA ALA A 246 -2.94 16.11 -6.09
C ALA A 246 -4.17 16.89 -5.61
N ARG A 247 -5.00 16.23 -4.80
CA ARG A 247 -6.06 16.86 -4.01
C ARG A 247 -5.46 17.33 -2.69
N ALA A 248 -6.06 18.37 -2.10
CA ALA A 248 -5.65 18.82 -0.77
C ALA A 248 -5.94 17.73 0.27
N LEU A 249 -4.99 17.50 1.17
CA LEU A 249 -5.09 16.61 2.31
C LEU A 249 -5.08 17.45 3.59
N CYS A 250 -6.25 17.77 4.09
CA CYS A 250 -6.43 18.55 5.30
C CYS A 250 -6.87 17.68 6.48
N THR A 251 -7.62 16.62 6.18
CA THR A 251 -8.12 15.64 7.15
C THR A 251 -7.98 14.23 6.58
N ALA A 252 -8.00 13.21 7.43
CA ALA A 252 -8.01 11.82 6.99
C ALA A 252 -9.26 11.49 6.15
N ASP A 253 -10.38 12.17 6.41
CA ASP A 253 -11.64 11.96 5.71
C ASP A 253 -11.53 12.33 4.21
N ASP A 254 -10.65 13.25 3.82
CA ASP A 254 -10.40 13.55 2.40
C ASP A 254 -10.01 12.29 1.60
N VAL A 255 -9.26 11.38 2.23
CA VAL A 255 -8.86 10.10 1.65
C VAL A 255 -9.93 9.03 1.87
N LEU A 256 -10.44 8.92 3.10
CA LEU A 256 -11.40 7.88 3.48
C LEU A 256 -12.69 7.98 2.66
N ASP A 257 -13.22 9.19 2.45
CA ASP A 257 -14.39 9.43 1.61
C ASP A 257 -14.14 9.08 0.14
N THR A 258 -12.95 9.44 -0.38
CA THR A 258 -12.55 9.08 -1.75
C THR A 258 -12.47 7.57 -1.94
N LEU A 259 -12.07 6.83 -0.91
CA LEU A 259 -11.97 5.38 -0.91
C LEU A 259 -13.26 4.69 -0.44
N HIS A 260 -14.31 5.45 -0.09
CA HIS A 260 -15.58 4.94 0.44
C HIS A 260 -15.41 4.08 1.71
N ILE A 261 -14.53 4.51 2.62
CA ILE A 261 -14.31 3.86 3.91
C ILE A 261 -15.21 4.52 4.95
N ALA A 262 -16.16 3.77 5.47
CA ALA A 262 -17.16 4.28 6.42
C ALA A 262 -16.54 4.76 7.75
N PRO A 263 -17.11 5.79 8.41
CA PRO A 263 -16.77 6.15 9.77
C PRO A 263 -17.08 4.97 10.70
N GLY A 264 -16.06 4.41 11.38
CA GLY A 264 -16.26 3.34 12.37
C GLY A 264 -15.49 2.05 12.14
N GLY A 265 -14.67 1.94 11.10
CA GLY A 265 -13.72 0.82 10.95
C GLY A 265 -14.31 -0.58 10.76
N THR A 266 -15.61 -0.71 10.62
CA THR A 266 -16.26 -1.96 10.25
C THR A 266 -16.43 -1.93 8.73
N GLU A 267 -15.64 -2.73 8.00
CA GLU A 267 -16.12 -3.17 6.69
C GLU A 267 -17.53 -3.72 6.90
N LEU A 268 -18.52 -3.08 6.31
CA LEU A 268 -19.70 -3.81 5.89
C LEU A 268 -19.18 -4.79 4.82
N VAL A 269 -18.65 -5.94 5.27
CA VAL A 269 -18.70 -7.12 4.45
C VAL A 269 -20.17 -7.21 4.05
N GLN A 270 -20.48 -6.91 2.79
CA GLN A 270 -21.69 -7.39 2.18
C GLN A 270 -21.53 -8.92 2.09
N GLU A 271 -21.54 -9.60 3.22
CA GLU A 271 -22.12 -10.92 3.28
C GLU A 271 -23.54 -10.69 2.84
N GLY A 272 -23.84 -11.15 1.64
CA GLY A 272 -25.21 -11.19 1.17
C GLY A 272 -25.98 -12.01 2.18
N VAL A 273 -26.64 -11.34 3.11
CA VAL A 273 -27.57 -11.97 4.03
C VAL A 273 -28.61 -12.62 3.15
N MET A 274 -28.57 -13.94 3.06
CA MET A 274 -29.56 -14.69 2.30
C MET A 274 -30.91 -14.30 2.86
N LEU A 275 -31.85 -13.90 1.99
CA LEU A 275 -33.21 -13.46 2.38
C LEU A 275 -33.88 -14.43 3.35
N ASP A 276 -33.44 -15.70 3.34
CA ASP A 276 -33.93 -16.76 4.21
C ASP A 276 -33.45 -16.67 5.68
N GLU A 277 -32.37 -15.94 5.95
CA GLU A 277 -31.84 -15.74 7.30
C GLU A 277 -32.44 -14.53 8.03
N LEU A 278 -33.27 -13.74 7.35
CA LEU A 278 -33.90 -12.57 7.93
C LEU A 278 -35.15 -12.96 8.74
N THR A 279 -35.32 -12.33 9.89
CA THR A 279 -36.54 -12.47 10.66
C THR A 279 -37.77 -11.99 9.85
N PRO A 280 -38.99 -12.51 10.11
CA PRO A 280 -40.18 -12.09 9.39
C PRO A 280 -40.40 -10.57 9.35
N ASN A 281 -40.08 -9.87 10.44
CA ASN A 281 -40.20 -8.40 10.50
C ASN A 281 -39.18 -7.70 9.60
N ALA A 282 -37.94 -8.18 9.53
CA ALA A 282 -36.92 -7.62 8.67
C ALA A 282 -37.26 -7.81 7.17
N ARG A 283 -37.86 -8.96 6.80
CA ARG A 283 -38.37 -9.19 5.44
C ARG A 283 -39.49 -8.24 5.07
N THR A 284 -40.41 -7.95 6.00
CA THR A 284 -41.51 -7.02 5.78
C THR A 284 -41.03 -5.59 5.56
N VAL A 285 -40.02 -5.15 6.32
CA VAL A 285 -39.42 -3.83 6.16
C VAL A 285 -38.70 -3.69 4.83
N LEU A 286 -37.93 -4.70 4.41
CA LEU A 286 -37.25 -4.73 3.11
C LEU A 286 -38.24 -4.75 1.94
N ALA A 287 -39.32 -5.52 2.03
CA ALA A 287 -40.36 -5.56 1.01
C ALA A 287 -41.10 -4.22 0.86
N SER A 288 -41.35 -3.52 1.97
CA SER A 288 -41.95 -2.17 1.93
C SER A 288 -41.01 -1.13 1.32
N TRP A 289 -39.72 -1.28 1.52
CA TRP A 289 -38.72 -0.35 0.98
C TRP A 289 -38.53 -0.56 -0.53
N SER A 290 -38.47 -1.80 -1.00
CA SER A 290 -38.39 -2.12 -2.42
C SER A 290 -39.64 -1.70 -3.20
N ALA A 291 -40.83 -1.77 -2.59
CA ALA A 291 -42.07 -1.29 -3.18
C ALA A 291 -42.13 0.24 -3.28
N SER A 292 -41.56 0.96 -2.29
CA SER A 292 -41.50 2.43 -2.28
C SER A 292 -40.50 2.98 -3.32
N SER A 293 -39.39 2.28 -3.58
CA SER A 293 -38.41 2.67 -4.59
C SER A 293 -38.88 2.39 -6.03
N ALA A 294 -39.75 1.43 -6.26
CA ALA A 294 -40.30 1.12 -7.57
C ALA A 294 -41.37 2.13 -8.01
N SER A 295 -42.06 2.82 -7.08
CA SER A 295 -43.08 3.82 -7.42
C SER A 295 -42.53 5.23 -7.70
N SER A 296 -41.24 5.49 -7.46
CA SER A 296 -40.59 6.79 -7.71
C SER A 296 -39.76 6.86 -9.00
N ALA A 297 -39.79 5.83 -9.84
CA ALA A 297 -38.98 5.75 -11.07
C ALA A 297 -39.65 6.39 -12.32
N SER A 298 -40.72 7.18 -12.18
CA SER A 298 -41.40 7.82 -13.30
C SER A 298 -41.55 9.34 -13.11
N SER A 299 -40.50 10.07 -12.87
CA SER A 299 -40.30 11.51 -13.19
C SER A 299 -39.01 12.01 -12.55
N GLY A 300 -37.97 12.40 -13.37
CA GLY A 300 -36.71 12.99 -12.90
C GLY A 300 -36.91 14.35 -12.20
N PRO A 301 -35.90 15.05 -11.69
CA PRO A 301 -34.47 14.82 -11.65
C PRO A 301 -33.90 14.63 -10.21
N SER A 302 -32.71 14.13 -10.09
CA SER A 302 -31.80 13.96 -8.93
C SER A 302 -32.21 14.67 -7.63
N CYS A 303 -32.71 13.92 -6.66
CA CYS A 303 -32.82 14.36 -5.26
C CYS A 303 -31.61 13.84 -4.47
N ARG A 304 -30.69 14.75 -4.12
CA ARG A 304 -29.68 14.50 -3.10
C ARG A 304 -30.38 14.55 -1.74
N LEU A 305 -30.48 13.42 -1.07
CA LEU A 305 -30.91 13.38 0.32
C LEU A 305 -29.76 13.84 1.24
N PHE A 306 -29.86 15.07 1.73
CA PHE A 306 -29.13 15.55 2.89
C PHE A 306 -29.78 14.93 4.15
N TRP A 307 -29.05 14.12 4.88
CA TRP A 307 -29.38 13.82 6.25
C TRP A 307 -28.70 14.85 7.17
N ALA A 308 -29.47 15.77 7.69
CA ALA A 308 -29.09 16.56 8.85
C ALA A 308 -29.44 15.72 10.09
N ALA A 309 -28.46 15.36 10.89
CA ALA A 309 -28.68 14.87 12.24
C ALA A 309 -28.84 16.04 13.20
N PRO A 310 -29.83 16.05 14.11
CA PRO A 310 -29.90 17.00 15.20
C PRO A 310 -29.07 16.52 16.40
N TRP A 311 -28.26 17.44 16.94
CA TRP A 311 -27.59 17.50 18.26
C TRP A 311 -26.44 16.58 18.55
#